data_ef847fd38fdcd1c8f9688eef5301e2e5
#
_entry.id   ef847fd38fdcd1c8f9688eef5301e2e5
#
_cell.length_a   1.000
_cell.length_b   1.000
_cell.length_c   1.000
_cell.angle_alpha   90.00
_cell.angle_beta   90.00
_cell.angle_gamma   90.00
#
_symmetry.space_group_name_H-M   'P 1'
#
loop_
_entity.id
_entity.type
_entity.pdbx_description
1 polymer ?
#
loop_
_entity_poly.entity_id
_entity_poly.type
_entity_poly.pdbx_seq_one_letter_code
_entity_poly.pdbx_strand_id
1 'polypeptide(L)'
;MAGKVGGSKGGPVSEPNVIPFIDILLVLLIIFMVTAPIPTVDIKVDLPPPNPVPIKLEGLNPTIVIIQESPSYQLYVDQQPVTLTQLGDVTLTHAIANNPALDARDIYAEARIFVRADQSTSYGNVVNVMSKLQEEGFVKVGIFAELASQG
;
A
#
# COMPACT_ATOMS: atom_id res chain seq x y z
N MET A 1 -39.18 29.68 -82.23
CA MET A 1 -38.73 30.38 -81.08
C MET A 1 -38.32 29.40 -80.05
N ALA A 2 -37.02 29.16 -79.92
CA ALA A 2 -36.48 28.12 -79.08
C ALA A 2 -36.38 28.53 -77.60
N GLY A 3 -37.18 27.96 -76.77
CA GLY A 3 -37.01 28.03 -75.34
C GLY A 3 -35.95 27.04 -74.92
N LYS A 4 -34.79 27.53 -74.59
CA LYS A 4 -33.69 26.72 -74.07
C LYS A 4 -33.89 26.47 -72.61
N VAL A 5 -34.34 25.28 -72.21
CA VAL A 5 -34.37 24.88 -70.86
C VAL A 5 -32.97 24.42 -70.52
N GLY A 6 -32.27 25.20 -69.68
CA GLY A 6 -31.00 24.82 -69.13
C GLY A 6 -31.16 23.62 -68.11
N GLY A 7 -30.70 22.50 -68.54
CA GLY A 7 -30.64 21.34 -67.65
C GLY A 7 -29.67 21.59 -66.49
N SER A 8 -30.22 21.74 -65.32
CA SER A 8 -29.43 21.63 -64.08
C SER A 8 -28.90 20.22 -63.97
N LYS A 9 -27.62 20.03 -64.24
CA LYS A 9 -26.90 18.84 -63.87
C LYS A 9 -26.61 18.91 -62.37
N GLY A 10 -27.62 18.55 -61.60
CA GLY A 10 -27.38 18.13 -60.22
C GLY A 10 -26.71 16.76 -60.26
N GLY A 11 -25.38 16.73 -60.27
CA GLY A 11 -24.68 15.49 -60.04
C GLY A 11 -25.02 14.95 -58.65
N PRO A 12 -25.01 13.61 -58.45
CA PRO A 12 -25.24 13.08 -57.13
C PRO A 12 -24.20 13.69 -56.17
N VAL A 13 -24.68 14.43 -55.21
CA VAL A 13 -23.86 14.86 -54.11
C VAL A 13 -23.55 13.64 -53.30
N SER A 14 -22.38 13.07 -53.57
CA SER A 14 -21.87 11.96 -52.74
C SER A 14 -21.51 12.53 -51.42
N GLU A 15 -22.44 12.48 -50.48
CA GLU A 15 -22.11 12.77 -49.11
C GLU A 15 -21.12 11.71 -48.63
N PRO A 16 -19.93 12.13 -48.12
CA PRO A 16 -18.96 11.16 -47.62
C PRO A 16 -19.58 10.40 -46.47
N ASN A 17 -19.62 9.07 -46.58
CA ASN A 17 -20.07 8.21 -45.52
C ASN A 17 -19.02 8.25 -44.38
N VAL A 18 -19.35 8.92 -43.29
CA VAL A 18 -18.46 9.09 -42.13
C VAL A 18 -18.43 7.85 -41.19
N ILE A 19 -19.34 6.88 -41.40
CA ILE A 19 -19.46 5.72 -40.55
C ILE A 19 -18.15 4.89 -40.52
N PRO A 20 -17.51 4.52 -41.65
CA PRO A 20 -16.23 3.84 -41.64
C PRO A 20 -15.11 4.65 -41.00
N PHE A 21 -15.17 5.95 -41.13
CA PHE A 21 -14.18 6.86 -40.54
C PHE A 21 -14.31 6.89 -39.01
N ILE A 22 -15.53 6.99 -38.49
CA ILE A 22 -15.80 6.94 -37.04
C ILE A 22 -15.38 5.58 -36.46
N ASP A 23 -15.61 4.51 -37.15
CA ASP A 23 -15.22 3.15 -36.72
C ASP A 23 -13.72 3.03 -36.52
N ILE A 24 -12.92 3.53 -37.49
CA ILE A 24 -11.46 3.55 -37.38
C ILE A 24 -11.01 4.41 -36.19
N LEU A 25 -11.62 5.56 -35.98
CA LEU A 25 -11.28 6.44 -34.85
C LEU A 25 -11.60 5.81 -33.51
N LEU A 26 -12.74 5.11 -33.40
CA LEU A 26 -13.12 4.40 -32.18
C LEU A 26 -12.16 3.25 -31.87
N VAL A 27 -11.77 2.49 -32.89
CA VAL A 27 -10.80 1.38 -32.73
C VAL A 27 -9.45 1.93 -32.28
N LEU A 28 -8.97 3.01 -32.88
CA LEU A 28 -7.74 3.68 -32.48
C LEU A 28 -7.83 4.20 -31.03
N LEU A 29 -8.95 4.77 -30.65
CA LEU A 29 -9.18 5.26 -29.29
C LEU A 29 -9.08 4.13 -28.26
N ILE A 30 -9.70 2.99 -28.55
CA ILE A 30 -9.65 1.82 -27.66
C ILE A 30 -8.23 1.28 -27.57
N ILE A 31 -7.53 1.19 -28.70
CA ILE A 31 -6.13 0.74 -28.71
C ILE A 31 -5.26 1.64 -27.86
N PHE A 32 -5.38 2.96 -28.01
CA PHE A 32 -4.62 3.90 -27.18
C PHE A 32 -5.01 3.82 -25.71
N MET A 33 -6.28 3.58 -25.39
CA MET A 33 -6.72 3.41 -24.01
C MET A 33 -6.13 2.16 -23.36
N VAL A 34 -6.06 1.03 -24.10
CA VAL A 34 -5.53 -0.24 -23.58
C VAL A 34 -3.99 -0.23 -23.48
N THR A 35 -3.34 0.43 -24.45
CA THR A 35 -1.88 0.50 -24.52
C THR A 35 -1.29 1.69 -23.77
N ALA A 36 -2.14 2.62 -23.29
CA ALA A 36 -1.66 3.74 -22.49
C ALA A 36 -0.92 3.22 -21.26
N PRO A 37 0.38 3.50 -21.13
CA PRO A 37 1.10 3.13 -19.92
C PRO A 37 0.45 3.86 -18.76
N ILE A 38 0.03 3.09 -17.76
CA ILE A 38 -0.37 3.69 -16.49
C ILE A 38 0.88 4.45 -16.00
N PRO A 39 0.84 5.77 -15.88
CA PRO A 39 1.97 6.47 -15.30
C PRO A 39 2.11 5.95 -13.87
N THR A 40 3.01 5.00 -13.67
CA THR A 40 3.57 4.75 -12.35
C THR A 40 4.33 6.03 -12.01
N VAL A 41 3.65 6.93 -11.33
CA VAL A 41 4.32 8.06 -10.73
C VAL A 41 5.21 7.46 -9.67
N ASP A 42 6.46 7.18 -10.04
CA ASP A 42 7.53 7.03 -9.08
C ASP A 42 7.65 8.40 -8.40
N ILE A 43 6.82 8.59 -7.40
CA ILE A 43 7.04 9.67 -6.45
C ILE A 43 8.33 9.26 -5.76
N LYS A 44 9.46 9.75 -6.24
CA LYS A 44 10.67 9.81 -5.44
C LYS A 44 10.32 10.69 -4.25
N VAL A 45 9.81 10.04 -3.22
CA VAL A 45 9.76 10.64 -1.90
C VAL A 45 11.23 10.70 -1.50
N ASP A 46 11.86 11.85 -1.65
CA ASP A 46 13.10 12.15 -0.96
C ASP A 46 12.75 12.10 0.53
N LEU A 47 12.82 10.89 1.05
CA LEU A 47 12.79 10.73 2.51
C LEU A 47 14.04 11.47 3.01
N PRO A 48 13.87 12.46 3.89
CA PRO A 48 15.02 13.06 4.54
C PRO A 48 15.88 11.91 5.09
N PRO A 49 17.20 11.99 4.97
CA PRO A 49 18.07 10.95 5.49
C PRO A 49 17.64 10.65 6.91
N PRO A 50 17.47 9.36 7.27
CA PRO A 50 17.12 9.02 8.63
C PRO A 50 18.23 9.60 9.51
N ASN A 51 17.96 10.72 10.11
CA ASN A 51 18.77 11.16 11.23
C ASN A 51 18.54 10.06 12.27
N PRO A 52 19.55 9.27 12.62
CA PRO A 52 19.47 8.40 13.77
C PRO A 52 19.50 9.30 15.01
N VAL A 53 18.41 10.01 15.21
CA VAL A 53 18.16 10.56 16.54
C VAL A 53 17.87 9.31 17.36
N PRO A 54 18.75 8.90 18.27
CA PRO A 54 18.37 7.86 19.21
C PRO A 54 17.15 8.41 19.92
N ILE A 55 15.97 7.92 19.52
CA ILE A 55 14.75 8.19 20.26
C ILE A 55 15.01 7.48 21.59
N LYS A 56 15.51 8.23 22.57
CA LYS A 56 15.49 7.81 23.95
C LYS A 56 14.02 7.67 24.29
N LEU A 57 13.54 6.44 24.22
CA LEU A 57 12.23 6.08 24.72
C LEU A 57 12.32 6.13 26.24
N GLU A 58 12.29 7.35 26.78
CA GLU A 58 12.34 7.53 28.21
C GLU A 58 11.10 6.91 28.83
N GLY A 59 11.30 5.84 29.56
CA GLY A 59 10.34 5.30 30.51
C GLY A 59 9.42 4.18 30.05
N LEU A 60 9.37 3.83 28.76
CA LEU A 60 8.52 2.73 28.28
C LEU A 60 9.35 1.76 27.45
N ASN A 61 9.26 0.48 27.78
CA ASN A 61 9.91 -0.60 27.02
C ASN A 61 9.02 -1.04 25.87
N PRO A 62 9.47 -0.94 24.62
CA PRO A 62 8.68 -1.38 23.49
C PRO A 62 8.55 -2.91 23.44
N THR A 63 7.41 -3.39 22.96
CA THR A 63 7.22 -4.79 22.60
C THR A 63 7.45 -4.95 21.10
N ILE A 64 8.25 -5.92 20.70
CA ILE A 64 8.66 -6.10 19.32
C ILE A 64 7.94 -7.31 18.73
N VAL A 65 7.20 -7.08 17.65
CA VAL A 65 6.59 -8.15 16.84
C VAL A 65 7.47 -8.38 15.61
N ILE A 66 7.96 -9.58 15.44
CA ILE A 66 8.87 -9.95 14.35
C ILE A 66 8.11 -10.80 13.34
N ILE A 67 8.19 -10.41 12.07
CA ILE A 67 7.66 -11.17 10.94
C ILE A 67 8.83 -11.81 10.21
N GLN A 68 8.83 -13.14 10.13
CA GLN A 68 9.81 -13.91 9.38
C GLN A 68 9.10 -14.70 8.28
N GLU A 69 9.48 -14.52 7.03
CA GLU A 69 8.89 -15.25 5.89
C GLU A 69 9.75 -16.41 5.40
N SER A 70 11.03 -16.37 5.64
CA SER A 70 11.96 -17.43 5.20
C SER A 70 12.55 -18.19 6.39
N PRO A 71 12.57 -19.53 6.38
CA PRO A 71 12.09 -20.48 5.36
C PRO A 71 10.56 -20.68 5.35
N SER A 72 9.84 -20.20 6.35
CA SER A 72 8.37 -20.26 6.46
C SER A 72 7.85 -19.02 7.17
N TYR A 73 6.59 -18.68 6.89
CA TYR A 73 5.93 -17.57 7.57
C TYR A 73 5.76 -17.88 9.05
N GLN A 74 6.39 -17.10 9.88
CA GLN A 74 6.32 -17.18 11.33
C GLN A 74 6.25 -15.81 11.95
N LEU A 75 5.48 -15.71 13.03
CA LEU A 75 5.37 -14.52 13.84
C LEU A 75 5.98 -14.76 15.22
N TYR A 76 6.66 -13.77 15.72
CA TYR A 76 7.21 -13.78 17.07
C TYR A 76 6.82 -12.50 17.81
N VAL A 77 6.50 -12.62 19.08
CA VAL A 77 6.40 -11.48 19.99
C VAL A 77 7.59 -11.56 20.94
N ASP A 78 8.46 -10.56 20.85
CA ASP A 78 9.81 -10.55 21.42
C ASP A 78 10.62 -11.79 20.97
N GLN A 79 10.49 -12.93 21.61
CA GLN A 79 11.15 -14.17 21.21
C GLN A 79 10.20 -15.38 21.22
N GLN A 80 8.93 -15.15 21.53
CA GLN A 80 7.92 -16.20 21.60
C GLN A 80 7.23 -16.36 20.25
N PRO A 81 7.24 -17.56 19.64
CA PRO A 81 6.49 -17.83 18.42
C PRO A 81 4.99 -17.76 18.68
N VAL A 82 4.25 -17.11 17.78
CA VAL A 82 2.81 -16.91 17.90
C VAL A 82 2.10 -17.12 16.58
N THR A 83 0.83 -17.46 16.63
CA THR A 83 -0.06 -17.44 15.47
C THR A 83 -0.74 -16.08 15.36
N LEU A 84 -1.26 -15.76 14.17
CA LEU A 84 -1.99 -14.50 13.95
C LEU A 84 -3.20 -14.33 14.90
N THR A 85 -3.83 -15.45 15.27
CA THR A 85 -4.96 -15.47 16.20
C THR A 85 -4.55 -15.20 17.66
N GLN A 86 -3.35 -15.57 18.04
CA GLN A 86 -2.79 -15.39 19.39
C GLN A 86 -2.02 -14.08 19.53
N LEU A 87 -1.79 -13.39 18.41
CA LEU A 87 -0.93 -12.22 18.36
C LEU A 87 -1.35 -11.14 19.36
N GLY A 88 -2.64 -10.84 19.45
CA GLY A 88 -3.18 -9.83 20.36
C GLY A 88 -2.93 -10.17 21.84
N ASP A 89 -3.33 -11.36 22.26
CA ASP A 89 -3.24 -11.80 23.65
C ASP A 89 -1.79 -11.89 24.13
N VAL A 90 -0.91 -12.46 23.29
CA VAL A 90 0.52 -12.58 23.62
C VAL A 90 1.20 -11.22 23.63
N THR A 91 0.87 -10.34 22.68
CA THR A 91 1.39 -8.95 22.65
C THR A 91 0.96 -8.20 23.91
N LEU A 92 -0.30 -8.34 24.33
CA LEU A 92 -0.78 -7.74 25.56
C LEU A 92 0.00 -8.22 26.79
N THR A 93 0.21 -9.53 26.89
CA THR A 93 0.95 -10.15 28.00
C THR A 93 2.38 -9.59 28.08
N HIS A 94 3.07 -9.54 26.94
CA HIS A 94 4.42 -8.98 26.87
C HIS A 94 4.43 -7.46 27.12
N ALA A 95 3.47 -6.72 26.61
CA ALA A 95 3.37 -5.28 26.83
C ALA A 95 3.18 -4.94 28.32
N ILE A 96 2.37 -5.73 29.05
CA ILE A 96 2.20 -5.58 30.50
C ILE A 96 3.52 -5.94 31.23
N ALA A 97 4.17 -7.02 30.84
CA ALA A 97 5.43 -7.45 31.45
C ALA A 97 6.56 -6.45 31.23
N ASN A 98 6.61 -5.84 30.04
CA ASN A 98 7.60 -4.83 29.68
C ASN A 98 7.35 -3.46 30.35
N ASN A 99 6.09 -3.18 30.71
CA ASN A 99 5.68 -1.90 31.28
C ASN A 99 4.88 -2.07 32.59
N PRO A 100 5.48 -2.59 33.66
CA PRO A 100 4.77 -2.89 34.91
C PRO A 100 4.20 -1.65 35.61
N ALA A 101 4.60 -0.46 35.19
CA ALA A 101 4.09 0.81 35.74
C ALA A 101 2.78 1.27 35.12
N LEU A 102 2.33 0.63 34.01
CA LEU A 102 1.10 0.96 33.34
C LEU A 102 -0.04 0.06 33.82
N ASP A 103 -1.21 0.64 34.02
CA ASP A 103 -2.43 -0.12 34.27
C ASP A 103 -2.90 -0.84 33.00
N ALA A 104 -3.60 -1.94 33.16
CA ALA A 104 -4.09 -2.75 32.02
C ALA A 104 -4.94 -1.96 31.02
N ARG A 105 -5.58 -0.87 31.42
CA ARG A 105 -6.35 0.02 30.56
C ARG A 105 -5.45 0.94 29.74
N ASP A 106 -4.34 1.37 30.32
CA ASP A 106 -3.40 2.31 29.71
C ASP A 106 -2.44 1.60 28.75
N ILE A 107 -2.28 0.27 28.87
CA ILE A 107 -1.41 -0.52 28.01
C ILE A 107 -1.82 -0.36 26.53
N TYR A 108 -3.08 -0.41 26.20
CA TYR A 108 -3.54 -0.27 24.81
C TYR A 108 -3.26 1.12 24.23
N ALA A 109 -3.34 2.15 25.06
CA ALA A 109 -3.13 3.53 24.64
C ALA A 109 -1.65 3.96 24.65
N GLU A 110 -0.87 3.47 25.62
CA GLU A 110 0.48 3.96 25.88
C GLU A 110 1.59 2.99 25.48
N ALA A 111 1.35 1.67 25.51
CA ALA A 111 2.36 0.72 25.11
C ALA A 111 2.74 0.87 23.63
N ARG A 112 4.02 0.83 23.37
CA ARG A 112 4.56 0.96 22.01
C ARG A 112 4.86 -0.42 21.46
N ILE A 113 4.22 -0.74 20.35
CA ILE A 113 4.40 -1.98 19.63
C ILE A 113 5.15 -1.66 18.34
N PHE A 114 6.30 -2.28 18.12
CA PHE A 114 7.04 -2.15 16.88
C PHE A 114 7.00 -3.44 16.09
N VAL A 115 6.56 -3.35 14.85
CA VAL A 115 6.59 -4.45 13.90
C VAL A 115 7.92 -4.41 13.16
N ARG A 116 8.73 -5.44 13.34
CA ARG A 116 9.99 -5.65 12.62
C ARG A 116 9.76 -6.67 11.52
N ALA A 117 10.05 -6.29 10.30
CA ALA A 117 9.95 -7.16 9.14
C ALA A 117 11.29 -7.18 8.41
N ASP A 118 11.65 -8.34 7.83
CA ASP A 118 12.80 -8.46 6.97
C ASP A 118 12.50 -7.82 5.60
N GLN A 119 13.52 -7.42 4.86
CA GLN A 119 13.39 -6.83 3.51
C GLN A 119 12.66 -7.77 2.53
N SER A 120 12.74 -9.07 2.75
CA SER A 120 12.03 -10.08 1.96
C SER A 120 10.56 -10.20 2.30
N THR A 121 10.11 -9.58 3.40
CA THR A 121 8.73 -9.68 3.88
C THR A 121 7.78 -8.91 2.97
N SER A 122 6.70 -9.56 2.54
CA SER A 122 5.70 -8.90 1.71
C SER A 122 4.98 -7.79 2.50
N TYR A 123 4.76 -6.65 1.84
CA TYR A 123 4.05 -5.52 2.43
C TYR A 123 2.66 -5.91 2.95
N GLY A 124 1.96 -6.81 2.23
CA GLY A 124 0.66 -7.31 2.64
C GLY A 124 0.68 -7.98 4.02
N ASN A 125 1.72 -8.77 4.31
CA ASN A 125 1.87 -9.44 5.61
C ASN A 125 2.15 -8.44 6.74
N VAL A 126 2.94 -7.41 6.48
CA VAL A 126 3.19 -6.33 7.45
C VAL A 126 1.90 -5.60 7.77
N VAL A 127 1.12 -5.23 6.75
CA VAL A 127 -0.17 -4.54 6.93
C VAL A 127 -1.16 -5.43 7.69
N ASN A 128 -1.23 -6.73 7.39
CA ASN A 128 -2.11 -7.67 8.11
C ASN A 128 -1.79 -7.73 9.60
N VAL A 129 -0.51 -7.83 9.95
CA VAL A 129 -0.07 -7.86 11.35
C VAL A 129 -0.39 -6.54 12.05
N MET A 130 -0.11 -5.40 11.41
CA MET A 130 -0.43 -4.09 11.97
C MET A 130 -1.93 -3.90 12.17
N SER A 131 -2.74 -4.26 11.17
CA SER A 131 -4.20 -4.17 11.25
C SER A 131 -4.75 -5.05 12.37
N LYS A 132 -4.21 -6.27 12.52
CA LYS A 132 -4.60 -7.17 13.59
C LYS A 132 -4.30 -6.58 14.97
N LEU A 133 -3.13 -5.99 15.17
CA LEU A 133 -2.77 -5.33 16.43
C LEU A 133 -3.67 -4.11 16.71
N GLN A 134 -4.03 -3.34 15.69
CA GLN A 134 -4.95 -2.21 15.83
C GLN A 134 -6.39 -2.66 16.15
N GLU A 135 -6.86 -3.76 15.55
CA GLU A 135 -8.15 -4.37 15.86
C GLU A 135 -8.24 -4.84 17.31
N GLU A 136 -7.14 -5.35 17.87
CA GLU A 136 -7.03 -5.74 19.28
C GLU A 136 -7.03 -4.52 20.24
N GLY A 137 -6.86 -3.30 19.71
CA GLY A 137 -6.97 -2.07 20.47
C GLY A 137 -5.65 -1.31 20.69
N PHE A 138 -4.52 -1.79 20.19
CA PHE A 138 -3.25 -1.08 20.33
C PHE A 138 -3.21 0.16 19.45
N VAL A 139 -3.01 1.33 20.06
CA VAL A 139 -3.01 2.61 19.35
C VAL A 139 -1.64 2.95 18.77
N LYS A 140 -0.57 2.64 19.51
CA LYS A 140 0.80 3.00 19.14
C LYS A 140 1.54 1.84 18.48
N VAL A 141 1.14 1.50 17.26
CA VAL A 141 1.79 0.47 16.44
C VAL A 141 2.63 1.16 15.37
N GLY A 142 3.90 0.87 15.34
CA GLY A 142 4.84 1.41 14.36
C GLY A 142 5.66 0.34 13.67
N ILE A 143 6.30 0.69 12.56
CA ILE A 143 7.22 -0.19 11.85
C ILE A 143 8.65 0.17 12.26
N PHE A 144 9.43 -0.83 12.62
CA PHE A 144 10.86 -0.69 12.80
C PHE A 144 11.58 -1.21 11.55
N ALA A 145 12.03 -0.28 10.72
CA ALA A 145 12.86 -0.63 9.57
C ALA A 145 14.32 -0.65 10.01
N GLU A 146 14.92 -1.82 10.06
CA GLU A 146 16.36 -1.95 10.19
C GLU A 146 17.00 -1.63 8.84
N LEU A 147 17.66 -0.48 8.76
CA LEU A 147 18.54 -0.21 7.64
C LEU A 147 19.66 -1.28 7.72
N ALA A 148 19.73 -2.15 6.72
CA ALA A 148 20.86 -3.04 6.58
C ALA A 148 22.14 -2.17 6.63
N SER A 149 22.89 -2.30 7.70
CA SER A 149 24.20 -1.70 7.78
C SER A 149 25.03 -2.28 6.64
N GLN A 150 25.27 -1.45 5.63
CA GLN A 150 26.26 -1.82 4.63
C GLN A 150 27.61 -1.90 5.35
N GLY A 151 27.97 -3.12 5.66
CA GLY A 151 29.34 -3.44 6.06
C GLY A 151 30.29 -3.40 4.87
#